data_e44ea14fdab79c298af4d23cedf139fd
#
_entry.id   e44ea14fdab79c298af4d23cedf139fd
#
_cell.length_a   1.000
_cell.length_b   1.000
_cell.length_c   1.000
_cell.angle_alpha   90.00
_cell.angle_beta   90.00
_cell.angle_gamma   90.00
#
_symmetry.space_group_name_H-M   'P 1'
#
loop_
_entity.id
_entity.type
_entity.pdbx_description
1 polymer ?
#
loop_
_entity_poly.entity_id
_entity_poly.type
_entity_poly.pdbx_seq_one_letter_code
_entity_poly.pdbx_strand_id
1 'polypeptide(L)'
;VYDGIPHLLTPVVTNPKKAVVALKWVVREMEERYKKMAILSVRNMAEYNRKAEEYSLQNKTFKRKIHTGYDEDREPIYEEEEIIAEKLPFIVVVIDEMADLMLVARNDIEHLVQRLAQMARAAGIHVIMATQRPSVDVVTGTIKANFPTRISFRVASMIDSRTILNEMGAEQLLGNGDM
;
A
#
# COMPACT_ATOMS: atom_id res chain seq x y z
N VAL A 1 1.46 -9.77 -19.35
CA VAL A 1 2.53 -10.60 -18.83
C VAL A 1 2.10 -11.28 -17.53
N TYR A 2 1.41 -10.58 -16.62
CA TYR A 2 1.02 -11.13 -15.32
C TYR A 2 -0.40 -11.69 -15.27
N ASP A 3 -1.15 -11.61 -16.36
CA ASP A 3 -2.52 -12.09 -16.41
C ASP A 3 -2.58 -13.62 -16.19
N GLY A 4 -3.50 -14.04 -15.34
CA GLY A 4 -3.71 -15.46 -15.03
C GLY A 4 -2.73 -16.09 -14.03
N ILE A 5 -1.79 -15.37 -13.41
CA ILE A 5 -0.97 -15.95 -12.35
C ILE A 5 -1.80 -16.13 -11.05
N PRO A 6 -1.56 -17.21 -10.29
CA PRO A 6 -2.40 -17.53 -9.12
C PRO A 6 -2.24 -16.56 -7.95
N HIS A 7 -1.24 -15.68 -7.97
CA HIS A 7 -0.96 -14.70 -6.93
C HIS A 7 -1.83 -13.44 -7.03
N LEU A 8 -2.51 -13.23 -8.16
CA LEU A 8 -3.35 -12.04 -8.35
C LEU A 8 -4.59 -12.10 -7.46
N LEU A 9 -4.80 -11.05 -6.66
CA LEU A 9 -6.05 -10.87 -5.90
C LEU A 9 -7.24 -10.53 -6.80
N THR A 10 -6.98 -9.90 -7.94
CA THR A 10 -7.95 -9.50 -8.96
C THR A 10 -7.27 -9.57 -10.32
N PRO A 11 -8.00 -9.80 -11.42
CA PRO A 11 -7.44 -9.66 -12.75
C PRO A 11 -6.76 -8.32 -12.96
N VAL A 12 -5.78 -8.26 -13.85
CA VAL A 12 -5.02 -7.04 -14.14
C VAL A 12 -5.98 -5.91 -14.50
N VAL A 13 -5.86 -4.79 -13.77
CA VAL A 13 -6.72 -3.62 -13.97
C VAL A 13 -6.12 -2.76 -15.07
N THR A 14 -6.74 -2.72 -16.23
CA THR A 14 -6.26 -1.99 -17.41
C THR A 14 -6.91 -0.61 -17.58
N ASN A 15 -8.04 -0.37 -16.93
CA ASN A 15 -8.75 0.90 -17.02
C ASN A 15 -8.31 1.85 -15.89
N PRO A 16 -7.78 3.06 -16.19
CA PRO A 16 -7.29 4.00 -15.19
C PRO A 16 -8.35 4.41 -14.14
N LYS A 17 -9.61 4.58 -14.54
CA LYS A 17 -10.70 4.89 -13.59
C LYS A 17 -10.93 3.76 -12.59
N LYS A 18 -10.87 2.51 -13.06
CA LYS A 18 -10.97 1.32 -12.18
C LYS A 18 -9.72 1.19 -11.30
N ALA A 19 -8.54 1.60 -11.78
CA ALA A 19 -7.31 1.60 -10.99
C ALA A 19 -7.40 2.55 -9.77
N VAL A 20 -8.03 3.73 -9.92
CA VAL A 20 -8.32 4.62 -8.78
C VAL A 20 -9.18 3.93 -7.73
N VAL A 21 -10.21 3.19 -8.17
CA VAL A 21 -11.08 2.43 -7.26
C VAL A 21 -10.30 1.31 -6.57
N ALA A 22 -9.43 0.62 -7.28
CA ALA A 22 -8.56 -0.42 -6.71
C ALA A 22 -7.61 0.17 -5.65
N LEU A 23 -6.99 1.33 -5.90
CA LEU A 23 -6.16 2.01 -4.91
C LEU A 23 -6.95 2.46 -3.68
N LYS A 24 -8.16 2.94 -3.85
CA LYS A 24 -9.07 3.25 -2.73
C LYS A 24 -9.38 2.00 -1.90
N TRP A 25 -9.54 0.86 -2.54
CA TRP A 25 -9.71 -0.42 -1.86
C TRP A 25 -8.44 -0.79 -1.06
N VAL A 26 -7.26 -0.65 -1.64
CA VAL A 26 -5.98 -0.93 -0.94
C VAL A 26 -5.84 -0.07 0.32
N VAL A 27 -6.21 1.21 0.25
CA VAL A 27 -6.18 2.10 1.43
C VAL A 27 -7.16 1.62 2.50
N ARG A 28 -8.37 1.21 2.14
CA ARG A 28 -9.33 0.64 3.10
C ARG A 28 -8.81 -0.65 3.73
N GLU A 29 -8.25 -1.55 2.93
CA GLU A 29 -7.65 -2.79 3.42
C GLU A 29 -6.51 -2.49 4.42
N MET A 30 -5.67 -1.49 4.12
CA MET A 30 -4.64 -1.01 5.04
C MET A 30 -5.24 -0.57 6.38
N GLU A 31 -6.31 0.21 6.35
CA GLU A 31 -7.00 0.70 7.55
C GLU A 31 -7.62 -0.44 8.37
N GLU A 32 -8.25 -1.41 7.70
CA GLU A 32 -8.79 -2.60 8.37
C GLU A 32 -7.68 -3.43 9.02
N ARG A 33 -6.52 -3.56 8.37
CA ARG A 33 -5.35 -4.23 8.95
C ARG A 33 -4.84 -3.49 10.20
N TYR A 34 -4.82 -2.17 10.19
CA TYR A 34 -4.47 -1.39 11.39
C TYR A 34 -5.45 -1.62 12.54
N LYS A 35 -6.75 -1.69 12.27
CA LYS A 35 -7.74 -2.03 13.29
C LYS A 35 -7.48 -3.43 13.89
N LYS A 36 -7.21 -4.42 13.03
CA LYS A 36 -6.86 -5.78 13.47
C LYS A 36 -5.56 -5.82 14.29
N MET A 37 -4.53 -5.10 13.86
CA MET A 37 -3.27 -4.98 14.61
C MET A 37 -3.47 -4.30 15.97
N ALA A 38 -4.32 -3.29 16.05
CA ALA A 38 -4.63 -2.61 17.31
C ALA A 38 -5.31 -3.55 18.32
N ILE A 39 -6.22 -4.41 17.86
CA ILE A 39 -6.89 -5.42 18.70
C ILE A 39 -5.86 -6.36 19.35
N LEU A 40 -4.86 -6.80 18.58
CA LEU A 40 -3.81 -7.69 19.07
C LEU A 40 -2.66 -6.94 19.77
N SER A 41 -2.74 -5.61 19.86
CA SER A 41 -1.67 -4.76 20.41
C SER A 41 -0.31 -5.06 19.78
N VAL A 42 -0.26 -5.12 18.45
CA VAL A 42 0.95 -5.35 17.66
C VAL A 42 1.24 -4.16 16.75
N ARG A 43 2.50 -4.01 16.33
CA ARG A 43 2.97 -2.83 15.59
C ARG A 43 3.14 -3.07 14.10
N ASN A 44 3.14 -4.32 13.66
CA ASN A 44 3.34 -4.68 12.25
C ASN A 44 2.67 -6.02 11.91
N MET A 45 2.52 -6.26 10.61
CA MET A 45 1.83 -7.45 10.10
C MET A 45 2.57 -8.75 10.38
N ALA A 46 3.90 -8.74 10.48
CA ALA A 46 4.65 -9.95 10.83
C ALA A 46 4.34 -10.40 12.26
N GLU A 47 4.31 -9.47 13.21
CA GLU A 47 3.90 -9.77 14.59
C GLU A 47 2.44 -10.19 14.68
N TYR A 48 1.56 -9.53 13.89
CA TYR A 48 0.15 -9.91 13.79
C TYR A 48 0.03 -11.38 13.36
N ASN A 49 0.67 -11.75 12.26
CA ASN A 49 0.61 -13.10 11.73
C ASN A 49 1.18 -14.16 12.69
N ARG A 50 2.27 -13.84 13.40
CA ARG A 50 2.83 -14.73 14.43
C ARG A 50 1.85 -14.97 15.56
N LYS A 51 1.23 -13.90 16.09
CA LYS A 51 0.21 -14.05 17.15
C LYS A 51 -1.02 -14.78 16.66
N ALA A 52 -1.51 -14.46 15.46
CA ALA A 52 -2.65 -15.16 14.87
C ALA A 52 -2.41 -16.67 14.76
N GLU A 53 -1.20 -17.07 14.37
CA GLU A 53 -0.80 -18.48 14.31
C GLU A 53 -0.75 -19.13 15.70
N GLU A 54 -0.13 -18.48 16.69
CA GLU A 54 -0.07 -18.95 18.07
C GLU A 54 -1.47 -19.19 18.66
N TYR A 55 -2.41 -18.24 18.41
CA TYR A 55 -3.79 -18.36 18.89
C TYR A 55 -4.57 -19.44 18.15
N SER A 56 -4.38 -19.57 16.84
CA SER A 56 -4.99 -20.64 16.04
C SER A 56 -4.57 -22.03 16.53
N LEU A 57 -3.28 -22.22 16.82
CA LEU A 57 -2.76 -23.49 17.36
C LEU A 57 -3.30 -23.83 18.75
N GLN A 58 -3.67 -22.82 19.53
CA GLN A 58 -4.23 -22.98 20.87
C GLN A 58 -5.76 -23.01 20.89
N ASN A 59 -6.43 -22.94 19.73
CA ASN A 59 -7.89 -22.78 19.60
C ASN A 59 -8.45 -21.63 20.48
N LYS A 60 -7.70 -20.52 20.58
CA LYS A 60 -8.09 -19.35 21.36
C LYS A 60 -8.67 -18.27 20.45
N THR A 61 -9.71 -17.60 20.94
CA THR A 61 -10.28 -16.40 20.35
C THR A 61 -9.82 -15.16 21.10
N PHE A 62 -9.79 -14.03 20.43
CA PHE A 62 -9.60 -12.73 21.09
C PHE A 62 -10.93 -12.18 21.55
N LYS A 63 -10.97 -11.73 22.80
CA LYS A 63 -12.09 -10.99 23.30
C LYS A 63 -11.79 -9.50 23.29
N ARG A 64 -12.62 -8.73 22.60
CA ARG A 64 -12.56 -7.27 22.59
C ARG A 64 -13.79 -6.73 23.30
N LYS A 65 -13.57 -5.79 24.22
CA LYS A 65 -14.67 -5.01 24.79
C LYS A 65 -15.02 -3.87 23.83
N ILE A 66 -16.23 -3.86 23.30
CA ILE A 66 -16.76 -2.78 22.49
C ILE A 66 -17.71 -1.97 23.36
N HIS A 67 -17.52 -0.67 23.35
CA HIS A 67 -18.47 0.25 23.96
C HIS A 67 -19.72 0.33 23.09
N THR A 68 -20.86 -0.18 23.57
CA THR A 68 -22.13 -0.27 22.82
C THR A 68 -23.13 0.81 23.20
N GLY A 69 -22.89 1.50 24.32
CA GLY A 69 -23.79 2.56 24.76
C GLY A 69 -23.55 2.96 26.23
N TYR A 70 -24.50 3.68 26.78
CA TYR A 70 -24.55 4.04 28.20
C TYR A 70 -25.83 3.47 28.77
N ASP A 71 -25.77 3.01 30.03
CA ASP A 71 -26.95 2.61 30.78
C ASP A 71 -27.79 3.83 31.31
N GLU A 72 -28.86 3.58 32.03
CA GLU A 72 -29.73 4.64 32.59
C GLU A 72 -28.95 5.56 33.56
N ASP A 73 -27.89 5.06 34.19
CA ASP A 73 -27.02 5.78 35.11
C ASP A 73 -25.83 6.47 34.41
N ARG A 74 -25.78 6.45 33.06
CA ARG A 74 -24.69 6.95 32.20
C ARG A 74 -23.37 6.25 32.38
N GLU A 75 -23.36 5.01 32.85
CA GLU A 75 -22.20 4.18 32.87
C GLU A 75 -22.00 3.50 31.48
N PRO A 76 -20.76 3.36 30.98
CA PRO A 76 -20.50 2.79 29.65
C PRO A 76 -20.79 1.28 29.66
N ILE A 77 -21.66 0.85 28.75
CA ILE A 77 -21.97 -0.57 28.52
C ILE A 77 -20.92 -1.11 27.56
N TYR A 78 -20.30 -2.24 27.94
CA TYR A 78 -19.32 -2.96 27.12
C TYR A 78 -19.87 -4.34 26.76
N GLU A 79 -19.84 -4.66 25.46
CA GLU A 79 -20.06 -6.00 24.98
C GLU A 79 -18.72 -6.67 24.61
N GLU A 80 -18.60 -7.96 24.86
CA GLU A 80 -17.43 -8.73 24.44
C GLU A 80 -17.67 -9.31 23.05
N GLU A 81 -16.86 -8.90 22.08
CA GLU A 81 -16.81 -9.49 20.75
C GLU A 81 -15.68 -10.50 20.70
N GLU A 82 -15.99 -11.72 20.27
CA GLU A 82 -14.98 -12.73 20.00
C GLU A 82 -14.47 -12.63 18.55
N ILE A 83 -13.17 -12.44 18.40
CA ILE A 83 -12.52 -12.28 17.09
C ILE A 83 -11.56 -13.45 16.87
N ILE A 84 -11.76 -14.16 15.76
CA ILE A 84 -10.80 -15.15 15.29
C ILE A 84 -9.72 -14.42 14.49
N ALA A 85 -8.48 -14.47 14.96
CA ALA A 85 -7.37 -13.89 14.24
C ALA A 85 -6.84 -14.89 13.21
N GLU A 86 -7.08 -14.60 11.95
CA GLU A 86 -6.53 -15.35 10.82
C GLU A 86 -5.27 -14.68 10.28
N LYS A 87 -4.32 -15.49 9.80
CA LYS A 87 -3.15 -14.96 9.09
C LYS A 87 -3.56 -14.15 7.86
N LEU A 88 -2.96 -13.00 7.70
CA LEU A 88 -3.18 -12.12 6.55
C LEU A 88 -1.96 -12.16 5.62
N PRO A 89 -2.15 -12.36 4.31
CA PRO A 89 -1.06 -12.35 3.34
C PRO A 89 -0.48 -10.94 3.19
N PHE A 90 0.81 -10.86 2.85
CA PHE A 90 1.39 -9.62 2.34
C PHE A 90 0.79 -9.28 0.97
N ILE A 91 0.57 -8.00 0.71
CA ILE A 91 0.03 -7.51 -0.56
C ILE A 91 1.11 -6.69 -1.26
N VAL A 92 1.33 -6.95 -2.54
CA VAL A 92 2.16 -6.12 -3.41
C VAL A 92 1.26 -5.45 -4.43
N VAL A 93 1.28 -4.13 -4.45
CA VAL A 93 0.57 -3.30 -5.43
C VAL A 93 1.58 -2.85 -6.47
N VAL A 94 1.36 -3.23 -7.73
CA VAL A 94 2.22 -2.83 -8.84
C VAL A 94 1.45 -1.88 -9.75
N ILE A 95 1.99 -0.68 -9.94
CA ILE A 95 1.50 0.32 -10.89
C ILE A 95 2.52 0.41 -12.01
N ASP A 96 2.16 -0.09 -13.18
CA ASP A 96 3.04 -0.20 -14.34
C ASP A 96 3.31 1.15 -15.02
N GLU A 97 2.27 1.98 -15.16
CA GLU A 97 2.40 3.32 -15.74
C GLU A 97 1.63 4.37 -14.89
N MET A 98 2.39 5.07 -14.05
CA MET A 98 1.85 6.08 -13.16
C MET A 98 1.29 7.28 -13.90
N ALA A 99 1.86 7.63 -15.06
CA ALA A 99 1.43 8.78 -15.86
C ALA A 99 -0.04 8.68 -16.27
N ASP A 100 -0.53 7.49 -16.60
CA ASP A 100 -1.92 7.30 -17.02
C ASP A 100 -2.91 7.56 -15.87
N LEU A 101 -2.51 7.25 -14.64
CA LEU A 101 -3.31 7.55 -13.45
C LEU A 101 -3.31 9.05 -13.14
N MET A 102 -2.15 9.70 -13.26
CA MET A 102 -2.00 11.14 -13.03
C MET A 102 -2.81 11.98 -14.02
N LEU A 103 -2.97 11.51 -15.26
CA LEU A 103 -3.80 12.19 -16.27
C LEU A 103 -5.29 12.13 -15.92
N VAL A 104 -5.76 11.07 -15.27
CA VAL A 104 -7.20 10.86 -15.01
C VAL A 104 -7.65 11.48 -13.69
N ALA A 105 -6.83 11.39 -12.64
CA ALA A 105 -7.25 11.78 -11.29
C ALA A 105 -6.05 12.16 -10.40
N ARG A 106 -5.26 13.13 -10.84
CA ARG A 106 -4.01 13.54 -10.19
C ARG A 106 -4.13 13.70 -8.68
N ASN A 107 -5.05 14.54 -8.22
CA ASN A 107 -5.19 14.86 -6.79
C ASN A 107 -5.56 13.64 -5.96
N ASP A 108 -6.49 12.82 -6.45
CA ASP A 108 -6.89 11.57 -5.77
C ASP A 108 -5.70 10.61 -5.68
N ILE A 109 -4.96 10.44 -6.77
CA ILE A 109 -3.81 9.54 -6.85
C ILE A 109 -2.68 10.00 -5.93
N GLU A 110 -2.29 11.27 -5.97
CA GLU A 110 -1.25 11.80 -5.07
C GLU A 110 -1.61 11.57 -3.61
N HIS A 111 -2.86 11.84 -3.23
CA HIS A 111 -3.32 11.64 -1.86
C HIS A 111 -3.31 10.14 -1.43
N LEU A 112 -3.84 9.26 -2.29
CA LEU A 112 -3.88 7.81 -2.02
C LEU A 112 -2.47 7.23 -1.92
N VAL A 113 -1.60 7.59 -2.86
CA VAL A 113 -0.21 7.12 -2.90
C VAL A 113 0.58 7.65 -1.71
N GLN A 114 0.42 8.92 -1.35
CA GLN A 114 1.04 9.49 -0.14
C GLN A 114 0.62 8.72 1.11
N ARG A 115 -0.67 8.44 1.27
CA ARG A 115 -1.20 7.70 2.42
C ARG A 115 -0.66 6.28 2.49
N LEU A 116 -0.61 5.58 1.35
CA LEU A 116 -0.01 4.25 1.26
C LEU A 116 1.48 4.30 1.62
N ALA A 117 2.25 5.23 1.05
CA ALA A 117 3.68 5.32 1.31
C ALA A 117 4.01 5.53 2.79
N GLN A 118 3.17 6.29 3.50
CA GLN A 118 3.38 6.57 4.92
C GLN A 118 3.01 5.40 5.85
N MET A 119 2.01 4.60 5.48
CA MET A 119 1.40 3.66 6.42
C MET A 119 1.41 2.20 5.94
N ALA A 120 1.54 1.92 4.66
CA ALA A 120 1.32 0.58 4.11
C ALA A 120 2.33 -0.47 4.60
N ARG A 121 3.59 -0.07 4.85
CA ARG A 121 4.66 -0.97 5.28
C ARG A 121 4.29 -1.77 6.53
N ALA A 122 3.81 -1.11 7.56
CA ALA A 122 3.43 -1.77 8.81
C ALA A 122 2.22 -2.71 8.62
N ALA A 123 1.30 -2.35 7.72
CA ALA A 123 0.14 -3.17 7.36
C ALA A 123 0.48 -4.33 6.40
N GLY A 124 1.76 -4.54 6.06
CA GLY A 124 2.19 -5.61 5.16
C GLY A 124 1.77 -5.38 3.70
N ILE A 125 1.68 -4.12 3.29
CA ILE A 125 1.35 -3.73 1.92
C ILE A 125 2.56 -3.00 1.34
N HIS A 126 3.03 -3.46 0.18
CA HIS A 126 4.18 -2.90 -0.53
C HIS A 126 3.72 -2.31 -1.85
N VAL A 127 4.29 -1.18 -2.23
CA VAL A 127 3.91 -0.47 -3.46
C VAL A 127 5.13 -0.34 -4.35
N ILE A 128 4.99 -0.79 -5.59
CA ILE A 128 5.96 -0.62 -6.67
C ILE A 128 5.30 0.26 -7.71
N MET A 129 5.90 1.41 -7.99
CA MET A 129 5.41 2.34 -9.01
C MET A 129 6.42 2.48 -10.12
N ALA A 130 5.95 2.34 -11.36
CA ALA A 130 6.76 2.55 -12.54
C ALA A 130 6.12 3.61 -13.45
N THR A 131 6.95 4.21 -14.29
CA THR A 131 6.50 5.09 -15.37
C THR A 131 7.55 5.15 -16.47
N GLN A 132 7.09 5.24 -17.70
CA GLN A 132 7.93 5.52 -18.87
C GLN A 132 8.02 7.02 -19.17
N ARG A 133 7.34 7.86 -18.36
CA ARG A 133 7.30 9.32 -18.54
C ARG A 133 7.93 10.02 -17.33
N PRO A 134 9.25 10.21 -17.34
CA PRO A 134 9.97 10.84 -16.23
C PRO A 134 9.80 12.37 -16.21
N SER A 135 8.56 12.86 -16.16
CA SER A 135 8.25 14.28 -16.07
C SER A 135 7.95 14.69 -14.63
N VAL A 136 8.14 15.96 -14.32
CA VAL A 136 7.83 16.53 -13.00
C VAL A 136 6.35 16.45 -12.63
N ASP A 137 5.48 16.33 -13.64
CA ASP A 137 4.03 16.17 -13.47
C ASP A 137 3.64 14.75 -13.02
N VAL A 138 4.49 13.78 -13.26
CA VAL A 138 4.31 12.38 -12.89
C VAL A 138 5.13 12.04 -11.64
N VAL A 139 6.42 12.35 -11.66
CA VAL A 139 7.33 12.16 -10.52
C VAL A 139 7.39 13.44 -9.70
N THR A 140 6.28 13.75 -9.04
CA THR A 140 6.12 15.00 -8.28
C THR A 140 6.96 15.04 -7.00
N GLY A 141 7.09 16.22 -6.42
CA GLY A 141 7.78 16.39 -5.14
C GLY A 141 7.16 15.53 -4.03
N THR A 142 5.83 15.41 -4.01
CA THR A 142 5.10 14.56 -3.06
C THR A 142 5.46 13.09 -3.22
N ILE A 143 5.50 12.60 -4.46
CA ILE A 143 5.91 11.22 -4.77
C ILE A 143 7.36 10.99 -4.31
N LYS A 144 8.29 11.88 -4.70
CA LYS A 144 9.72 11.75 -4.33
C LYS A 144 9.96 11.78 -2.82
N ALA A 145 9.23 12.59 -2.08
CA ALA A 145 9.35 12.68 -0.63
C ALA A 145 8.94 11.39 0.09
N ASN A 146 7.97 10.67 -0.47
CA ASN A 146 7.39 9.47 0.14
C ASN A 146 7.99 8.16 -0.40
N PHE A 147 8.70 8.19 -1.54
CA PHE A 147 9.40 7.07 -2.15
C PHE A 147 10.89 7.38 -2.28
N PRO A 148 11.65 7.22 -1.20
CA PRO A 148 13.08 7.54 -1.20
C PRO A 148 13.91 6.55 -2.02
N THR A 149 13.48 5.29 -2.09
CA THR A 149 14.13 4.26 -2.91
C THR A 149 13.66 4.40 -4.35
N ARG A 150 14.58 4.75 -5.24
CA ARG A 150 14.30 4.97 -6.66
C ARG A 150 15.30 4.20 -7.51
N ILE A 151 14.79 3.68 -8.62
CA ILE A 151 15.57 2.96 -9.62
C ILE A 151 15.27 3.64 -10.96
N SER A 152 16.30 3.94 -11.73
CA SER A 152 16.16 4.42 -13.09
C SER A 152 16.94 3.50 -14.04
N PHE A 153 16.28 3.11 -15.11
CA PHE A 153 16.97 2.61 -16.30
C PHE A 153 17.48 3.77 -17.14
N ARG A 154 18.12 3.48 -18.27
CA ARG A 154 18.60 4.50 -19.19
C ARG A 154 17.47 5.44 -19.61
N VAL A 155 17.71 6.73 -19.51
CA VAL A 155 16.82 7.80 -19.95
C VAL A 155 17.44 8.60 -21.09
N ALA A 156 16.62 9.43 -21.75
CA ALA A 156 17.03 10.19 -22.92
C ALA A 156 17.89 11.43 -22.59
N SER A 157 17.70 11.99 -21.38
CA SER A 157 18.34 13.26 -21.02
C SER A 157 18.76 13.34 -19.56
N MET A 158 19.70 14.25 -19.26
CA MET A 158 20.09 14.61 -17.89
C MET A 158 18.90 15.17 -17.07
N ILE A 159 17.94 15.81 -17.73
CA ILE A 159 16.75 16.35 -17.07
C ILE A 159 15.89 15.23 -16.54
N ASP A 160 15.70 14.17 -17.33
CA ASP A 160 14.96 12.98 -16.93
C ASP A 160 15.62 12.27 -15.74
N SER A 161 16.96 12.12 -15.80
CA SER A 161 17.75 11.57 -14.69
C SER A 161 17.53 12.36 -13.40
N ARG A 162 17.64 13.69 -13.46
CA ARG A 162 17.39 14.56 -12.28
C ARG A 162 15.95 14.49 -11.80
N THR A 163 15.00 14.33 -12.69
CA THR A 163 13.59 14.19 -12.32
C THR A 163 13.37 12.94 -11.50
N ILE A 164 13.99 11.82 -11.84
CA ILE A 164 13.83 10.54 -11.13
C ILE A 164 14.75 10.49 -9.90
N LEU A 165 16.06 10.68 -10.10
CA LEU A 165 17.08 10.38 -9.09
C LEU A 165 17.54 11.60 -8.29
N ASN A 166 17.17 12.82 -8.69
CA ASN A 166 17.73 14.11 -8.25
C ASN A 166 19.20 14.33 -8.67
N GLU A 167 19.77 13.39 -9.44
CA GLU A 167 21.16 13.40 -9.89
C GLU A 167 21.22 13.09 -11.38
N MET A 168 22.34 13.44 -12.02
CA MET A 168 22.66 13.07 -13.41
C MET A 168 23.28 11.66 -13.42
N GLY A 169 23.25 11.01 -14.56
CA GLY A 169 23.96 9.75 -14.79
C GLY A 169 23.11 8.65 -15.44
N ALA A 170 21.79 8.65 -15.23
CA ALA A 170 20.93 7.65 -15.85
C ALA A 170 20.89 7.75 -17.40
N GLU A 171 21.22 8.91 -17.97
CA GLU A 171 21.37 9.10 -19.41
C GLU A 171 22.62 8.39 -19.99
N GLN A 172 23.59 8.06 -19.14
CA GLN A 172 24.84 7.42 -19.52
C GLN A 172 24.81 5.89 -19.41
N LEU A 173 23.73 5.34 -18.83
CA LEU A 173 23.53 3.90 -18.71
C LEU A 173 23.53 3.21 -20.08
N LEU A 174 24.00 1.96 -20.11
CA LEU A 174 24.19 1.20 -21.35
C LEU A 174 22.87 0.76 -22.02
N GLY A 175 21.78 0.69 -21.25
CA GLY A 175 20.51 0.11 -21.68
C GLY A 175 20.43 -1.40 -21.40
N ASN A 176 19.43 -2.08 -21.96
CA ASN A 176 19.21 -3.53 -21.78
C ASN A 176 19.11 -3.97 -20.30
N GLY A 177 18.53 -3.12 -19.45
CA GLY A 177 18.37 -3.43 -18.04
C GLY A 177 19.46 -2.88 -17.13
N ASP A 178 20.46 -2.19 -17.68
CA ASP A 178 21.43 -1.43 -16.88
C ASP A 178 20.71 -0.29 -16.13
N MET A 179 21.01 -0.15 -14.83
CA MET A 179 20.27 0.74 -13.92
C MET A 179 21.18 1.42 -12.91
#